data_fa9de3f4cfa9222acfeb0a83c6ac88fd
#
_entry.id   fa9de3f4cfa9222acfeb0a83c6ac88fd
#
_cell.length_a   1.000
_cell.length_b   1.000
_cell.length_c   1.000
_cell.angle_alpha   90.00
_cell.angle_beta   90.00
_cell.angle_gamma   90.00
#
_symmetry.space_group_name_H-M   'P 1'
#
loop_
_entity.id
_entity.type
_entity.pdbx_description
1 polymer ?
#
loop_
_entity_poly.entity_id
_entity_poly.type
_entity_poly.pdbx_seq_one_letter_code
_entity_poly.pdbx_strand_id
1 'polypeptide(L)'
;VGFFFQNMVRLDENEISFPDPELYDGHEGLIAFGGDLSIERIWFAYQLGIFPWYNPGEEILWWSPDPRFVLYPDELKVSKSMQKILNRDVFTFSENKNFREVIRNCQQTSRKEQTGTWLSDELMESFIQLHDYGLAKSIEVWQDEELVGGFYGLQIGSVFCGESMFAKVSNASKAGFIHFVESNKDSLDLIDCQSHTDHLESLGAKMIPKKEFLKTLHKNNERR
;
A
#
# COMPACT_ATOMS: atom_id res chain seq x y z
N VAL A 1 10.16 -0.62 -26.69
CA VAL A 1 8.85 -0.70 -26.00
C VAL A 1 8.03 -1.89 -26.52
N GLY A 2 8.16 -2.33 -27.78
CA GLY A 2 7.28 -3.36 -28.38
C GLY A 2 7.54 -4.83 -27.96
N PHE A 3 8.66 -5.19 -27.34
CA PHE A 3 8.99 -6.59 -27.00
C PHE A 3 8.44 -7.06 -25.63
N PHE A 4 8.13 -6.14 -24.73
CA PHE A 4 7.65 -6.46 -23.38
C PHE A 4 6.19 -6.95 -23.31
N PHE A 5 5.36 -6.58 -24.27
CA PHE A 5 3.91 -6.82 -24.23
C PHE A 5 3.42 -8.11 -24.93
N GLN A 6 4.29 -8.93 -25.52
CA GLN A 6 3.88 -10.05 -26.38
C GLN A 6 3.13 -11.20 -25.67
N ASN A 7 3.17 -11.28 -24.34
CA ASN A 7 2.46 -12.29 -23.54
C ASN A 7 1.64 -11.71 -22.37
N MET A 8 1.41 -10.38 -22.34
CA MET A 8 0.67 -9.74 -21.26
C MET A 8 -0.79 -9.52 -21.64
N VAL A 9 -1.67 -9.57 -20.65
CA VAL A 9 -3.10 -9.36 -20.84
C VAL A 9 -3.38 -7.85 -20.88
N ARG A 10 -3.96 -7.39 -21.98
CA ARG A 10 -4.52 -6.04 -22.06
C ARG A 10 -5.93 -6.06 -21.47
N LEU A 11 -6.17 -5.19 -20.48
CA LEU A 11 -7.49 -5.04 -19.88
C LEU A 11 -8.39 -4.18 -20.76
N ASP A 12 -9.66 -4.58 -20.88
CA ASP A 12 -10.70 -3.76 -21.51
C ASP A 12 -11.14 -2.67 -20.51
N GLU A 13 -11.39 -1.45 -21.01
CA GLU A 13 -11.85 -0.33 -20.18
C GLU A 13 -13.29 -0.52 -19.68
N ASN A 14 -14.11 -1.29 -20.40
CA ASN A 14 -15.53 -1.49 -20.11
C ASN A 14 -15.83 -2.79 -19.32
N GLU A 15 -14.83 -3.66 -19.12
CA GLU A 15 -14.98 -4.93 -18.41
C GLU A 15 -14.00 -5.00 -17.24
N ILE A 16 -14.52 -5.18 -16.04
CA ILE A 16 -13.70 -5.37 -14.84
C ILE A 16 -13.32 -6.84 -14.73
N SER A 17 -12.15 -7.18 -15.24
CA SER A 17 -11.58 -8.52 -15.17
C SER A 17 -10.06 -8.44 -15.00
N PHE A 18 -9.47 -9.48 -14.40
CA PHE A 18 -8.02 -9.66 -14.29
C PHE A 18 -7.66 -11.13 -14.53
N PRO A 19 -6.46 -11.42 -15.07
CA PRO A 19 -5.91 -12.76 -15.02
C PRO A 19 -5.79 -13.23 -13.57
N ASP A 20 -5.98 -14.53 -13.33
CA ASP A 20 -5.78 -15.13 -12.01
C ASP A 20 -4.29 -15.02 -11.60
N PRO A 21 -3.94 -14.29 -10.54
CA PRO A 21 -2.56 -14.09 -10.13
C PRO A 21 -1.90 -15.36 -9.59
N GLU A 22 -2.65 -16.40 -9.19
CA GLU A 22 -2.09 -17.71 -8.82
C GLU A 22 -1.61 -18.51 -10.04
N LEU A 23 -2.29 -18.35 -11.17
CA LEU A 23 -2.01 -19.10 -12.41
C LEU A 23 -1.11 -18.31 -13.37
N TYR A 24 -1.05 -16.99 -13.21
CA TYR A 24 -0.30 -16.11 -14.09
C TYR A 24 1.07 -15.78 -13.51
N ASP A 25 2.11 -16.29 -14.18
CA ASP A 25 3.51 -16.04 -13.83
C ASP A 25 4.13 -15.03 -14.80
N GLY A 26 3.62 -13.79 -14.74
CA GLY A 26 4.10 -12.68 -15.55
C GLY A 26 5.56 -12.32 -15.22
N HIS A 27 6.23 -11.64 -16.15
CA HIS A 27 7.61 -11.18 -15.94
C HIS A 27 7.69 -10.26 -14.70
N GLU A 28 8.44 -10.68 -13.68
CA GLU A 28 8.65 -9.93 -12.41
C GLU A 28 7.36 -9.55 -11.67
N GLY A 29 6.25 -10.27 -11.89
CA GLY A 29 4.97 -9.99 -11.25
C GLY A 29 4.06 -9.02 -11.99
N LEU A 30 4.40 -8.59 -13.20
CA LEU A 30 3.51 -7.80 -14.05
C LEU A 30 2.39 -8.68 -14.60
N ILE A 31 1.14 -8.43 -14.19
CA ILE A 31 -0.03 -9.25 -14.50
C ILE A 31 -0.75 -8.77 -15.77
N ALA A 32 -0.96 -7.47 -15.88
CA ALA A 32 -1.74 -6.89 -16.97
C ALA A 32 -1.37 -5.42 -17.21
N PHE A 33 -1.88 -4.83 -18.29
CA PHE A 33 -1.76 -3.42 -18.58
C PHE A 33 -3.06 -2.85 -19.17
N GLY A 34 -3.22 -1.51 -19.14
CA GLY A 34 -4.43 -0.82 -19.61
C GLY A 34 -5.58 -0.88 -18.60
N GLY A 35 -6.81 -0.87 -19.09
CA GLY A 35 -8.00 -0.66 -18.27
C GLY A 35 -8.13 0.80 -17.83
N ASP A 36 -8.81 1.01 -16.70
CA ASP A 36 -9.06 2.33 -16.10
C ASP A 36 -8.71 2.32 -14.61
N LEU A 37 -8.84 3.48 -13.95
CA LEU A 37 -8.62 3.65 -12.51
C LEU A 37 -9.94 3.81 -11.73
N SER A 38 -11.05 3.24 -12.23
CA SER A 38 -12.32 3.23 -11.50
C SER A 38 -12.14 2.57 -10.13
N ILE A 39 -12.92 3.04 -9.15
CA ILE A 39 -12.85 2.50 -7.80
C ILE A 39 -13.23 1.02 -7.75
N GLU A 40 -14.14 0.60 -8.62
CA GLU A 40 -14.57 -0.79 -8.76
C GLU A 40 -13.42 -1.67 -9.25
N ARG A 41 -12.65 -1.22 -10.26
CA ARG A 41 -11.50 -1.96 -10.78
C ARG A 41 -10.36 -2.00 -9.77
N ILE A 42 -10.03 -0.88 -9.14
CA ILE A 42 -8.99 -0.82 -8.09
C ILE A 42 -9.39 -1.75 -6.94
N TRP A 43 -10.60 -1.65 -6.43
CA TRP A 43 -11.08 -2.49 -5.34
C TRP A 43 -11.03 -3.98 -5.71
N PHE A 44 -11.48 -4.34 -6.91
CA PHE A 44 -11.42 -5.72 -7.38
C PHE A 44 -9.98 -6.23 -7.53
N ALA A 45 -9.07 -5.41 -8.06
CA ALA A 45 -7.65 -5.75 -8.16
C ALA A 45 -7.04 -6.09 -6.79
N TYR A 46 -7.27 -5.24 -5.79
CA TYR A 46 -6.73 -5.47 -4.44
C TYR A 46 -7.29 -6.72 -3.78
N GLN A 47 -8.54 -7.08 -4.03
CA GLN A 47 -9.12 -8.35 -3.57
C GLN A 47 -8.42 -9.58 -4.18
N LEU A 48 -7.82 -9.43 -5.34
CA LEU A 48 -7.01 -10.45 -6.02
C LEU A 48 -5.51 -10.35 -5.68
N GLY A 49 -5.09 -9.42 -4.82
CA GLY A 49 -3.68 -9.19 -4.52
C GLY A 49 -2.91 -8.48 -5.63
N ILE A 50 -3.62 -7.79 -6.52
CA ILE A 50 -3.09 -7.01 -7.64
C ILE A 50 -3.17 -5.53 -7.29
N PHE A 51 -2.15 -4.74 -7.67
CA PHE A 51 -2.12 -3.29 -7.45
C PHE A 51 -1.59 -2.55 -8.68
N PRO A 52 -2.02 -1.29 -8.91
CA PRO A 52 -1.49 -0.46 -9.99
C PRO A 52 -0.15 0.17 -9.58
N TRP A 53 0.84 0.11 -10.48
CA TRP A 53 2.10 0.84 -10.32
C TRP A 53 2.68 1.16 -11.69
N TYR A 54 2.71 2.43 -12.06
CA TYR A 54 3.08 2.92 -13.38
C TYR A 54 3.55 4.39 -13.27
N ASN A 55 4.16 4.94 -14.33
CA ASN A 55 4.51 6.36 -14.35
C ASN A 55 3.35 7.18 -14.92
N PRO A 56 3.02 8.35 -14.37
CA PRO A 56 2.00 9.23 -14.90
C PRO A 56 2.24 9.54 -16.38
N GLY A 57 1.19 9.38 -17.22
CA GLY A 57 1.26 9.56 -18.67
C GLY A 57 1.70 8.33 -19.45
N GLU A 58 2.01 7.22 -18.76
CA GLU A 58 2.24 5.91 -19.38
C GLU A 58 1.00 5.01 -19.23
N GLU A 59 1.01 3.85 -19.89
CA GLU A 59 -0.03 2.81 -19.73
C GLU A 59 -0.10 2.37 -18.27
N ILE A 60 -1.31 2.16 -17.75
CA ILE A 60 -1.53 1.60 -16.42
C ILE A 60 -0.98 0.18 -16.38
N LEU A 61 -0.10 -0.10 -15.41
CA LEU A 61 0.48 -1.43 -15.20
C LEU A 61 -0.04 -2.00 -13.88
N TRP A 62 -0.42 -3.29 -13.90
CA TRP A 62 -1.00 -4.01 -12.78
C TRP A 62 -0.09 -5.15 -12.34
N TRP A 63 0.23 -5.20 -11.06
CA TRP A 63 1.29 -6.03 -10.50
C TRP A 63 0.79 -6.97 -9.40
N SER A 64 1.33 -8.17 -9.38
CA SER A 64 1.25 -9.13 -8.25
C SER A 64 2.57 -9.88 -8.16
N PRO A 65 3.60 -9.31 -7.50
CA PRO A 65 4.93 -9.89 -7.45
C PRO A 65 4.99 -11.18 -6.62
N ASP A 66 5.91 -12.05 -7.01
CA ASP A 66 6.34 -13.23 -6.26
C ASP A 66 7.87 -13.20 -6.13
N PRO A 67 8.44 -13.14 -4.91
CA PRO A 67 7.76 -13.14 -3.61
C PRO A 67 7.08 -11.80 -3.28
N ARG A 68 6.11 -11.82 -2.34
CA ARG A 68 5.43 -10.64 -1.80
C ARG A 68 6.11 -10.18 -0.53
N PHE A 69 6.29 -8.86 -0.39
CA PHE A 69 6.87 -8.25 0.80
C PHE A 69 5.78 -7.88 1.80
N VAL A 70 5.84 -8.45 3.02
CA VAL A 70 4.78 -8.35 4.03
C VAL A 70 5.33 -8.20 5.43
N LEU A 71 4.50 -7.65 6.35
CA LEU A 71 4.76 -7.67 7.78
C LEU A 71 3.63 -8.40 8.51
N TYR A 72 3.97 -9.40 9.32
CA TYR A 72 3.06 -9.95 10.31
C TYR A 72 3.07 -9.07 11.57
N PRO A 73 1.91 -8.62 12.06
CA PRO A 73 1.87 -7.69 13.22
C PRO A 73 2.66 -8.19 14.44
N ASP A 74 2.61 -9.49 14.72
CA ASP A 74 3.35 -10.12 15.83
C ASP A 74 4.88 -10.17 15.62
N GLU A 75 5.35 -9.93 14.40
CA GLU A 75 6.78 -9.91 14.06
C GLU A 75 7.35 -8.48 14.00
N LEU A 76 6.56 -7.46 14.39
CA LEU A 76 7.02 -6.06 14.41
C LEU A 76 8.27 -5.90 15.26
N LYS A 77 9.30 -5.29 14.70
CA LYS A 77 10.56 -4.99 15.38
C LYS A 77 10.68 -3.49 15.65
N VAL A 78 10.73 -3.13 16.92
CA VAL A 78 10.94 -1.74 17.36
C VAL A 78 12.34 -1.61 17.95
N SER A 79 13.19 -0.81 17.31
CA SER A 79 14.55 -0.57 17.83
C SER A 79 14.52 0.20 19.15
N LYS A 80 15.56 0.01 19.99
CA LYS A 80 15.70 0.74 21.29
C LYS A 80 15.68 2.26 21.11
N SER A 81 16.23 2.77 20.00
CA SER A 81 16.20 4.20 19.67
C SER A 81 14.81 4.67 19.34
N MET A 82 14.05 3.88 18.58
CA MET A 82 12.66 4.20 18.21
C MET A 82 11.75 4.14 19.43
N GLN A 83 11.91 3.13 20.29
CA GLN A 83 11.15 3.03 21.56
C GLN A 83 11.36 4.26 22.45
N LYS A 84 12.61 4.81 22.51
CA LYS A 84 12.86 6.05 23.25
C LYS A 84 12.14 7.27 22.67
N ILE A 85 11.93 7.30 21.33
CA ILE A 85 11.19 8.38 20.67
C ILE A 85 9.71 8.26 20.99
N LEU A 86 9.15 7.07 20.87
CA LEU A 86 7.75 6.79 21.21
C LEU A 86 7.41 7.14 22.67
N ASN A 87 8.29 6.76 23.60
CA ASN A 87 8.12 7.04 25.04
C ASN A 87 8.24 8.52 25.44
N ARG A 88 8.66 9.40 24.51
CA ARG A 88 8.72 10.85 24.77
C ARG A 88 7.45 11.59 24.42
N ASP A 89 6.47 10.89 23.85
CA ASP A 89 5.17 11.43 23.42
C ASP A 89 5.29 12.68 22.52
N VAL A 90 6.37 12.73 21.71
CA VAL A 90 6.60 13.85 20.77
C VAL A 90 5.65 13.84 19.59
N PHE A 91 5.00 12.71 19.33
CA PHE A 91 4.02 12.53 18.28
C PHE A 91 2.66 12.14 18.86
N THR A 92 1.61 12.65 18.27
CA THR A 92 0.24 12.15 18.45
C THR A 92 -0.27 11.58 17.14
N PHE A 93 -1.25 10.67 17.22
CA PHE A 93 -1.72 9.91 16.08
C PHE A 93 -3.23 10.03 15.92
N SER A 94 -3.70 9.96 14.68
CA SER A 94 -5.12 9.84 14.35
C SER A 94 -5.31 8.92 13.16
N GLU A 95 -6.53 8.42 12.97
CA GLU A 95 -6.93 7.66 11.79
C GLU A 95 -8.06 8.41 11.06
N ASN A 96 -7.99 8.44 9.73
CA ASN A 96 -9.03 8.96 8.84
C ASN A 96 -9.44 10.42 9.12
N LYS A 97 -8.61 11.20 9.80
CA LYS A 97 -8.94 12.58 10.16
C LYS A 97 -8.63 13.55 9.03
N ASN A 98 -7.62 13.26 8.23
CA ASN A 98 -7.18 14.14 7.14
C ASN A 98 -6.60 13.38 5.94
N PHE A 99 -7.36 12.42 5.41
CA PHE A 99 -6.93 11.54 4.32
C PHE A 99 -6.41 12.33 3.10
N ARG A 100 -7.16 13.37 2.70
CA ARG A 100 -6.79 14.20 1.53
C ARG A 100 -5.43 14.88 1.68
N GLU A 101 -5.08 15.32 2.88
CA GLU A 101 -3.77 15.93 3.14
C GLU A 101 -2.66 14.88 3.21
N VAL A 102 -2.93 13.70 3.78
CA VAL A 102 -1.98 12.58 3.81
C VAL A 102 -1.60 12.17 2.39
N ILE A 103 -2.58 11.89 1.52
CA ILE A 103 -2.31 11.42 0.16
C ILE A 103 -1.61 12.50 -0.69
N ARG A 104 -1.95 13.79 -0.51
CA ARG A 104 -1.23 14.90 -1.17
C ARG A 104 0.22 14.99 -0.75
N ASN A 105 0.52 14.86 0.55
CA ASN A 105 1.90 14.84 1.04
C ASN A 105 2.66 13.62 0.51
N CYS A 106 2.03 12.45 0.40
CA CYS A 106 2.63 11.27 -0.23
C CYS A 106 2.97 11.52 -1.71
N GLN A 107 2.06 12.14 -2.47
CA GLN A 107 2.29 12.50 -3.87
C GLN A 107 3.48 13.47 -4.03
N GLN A 108 3.60 14.47 -3.14
CA GLN A 108 4.64 15.49 -3.18
C GLN A 108 5.98 15.01 -2.66
N THR A 109 6.03 13.89 -1.97
CA THR A 109 7.29 13.36 -1.43
C THR A 109 8.16 12.85 -2.57
N SER A 110 9.14 13.66 -2.96
CA SER A 110 10.18 13.26 -3.91
C SER A 110 11.03 12.17 -3.29
N ARG A 111 11.03 10.97 -3.87
CA ARG A 111 12.01 9.94 -3.55
C ARG A 111 13.32 10.30 -4.24
N LYS A 112 14.43 10.31 -3.50
CA LYS A 112 15.77 10.71 -4.00
C LYS A 112 16.25 9.93 -5.23
N GLU A 113 15.61 8.80 -5.55
CA GLU A 113 15.99 7.88 -6.62
C GLU A 113 14.96 7.84 -7.78
N GLN A 114 13.87 8.62 -7.72
CA GLN A 114 12.84 8.65 -8.77
C GLN A 114 12.63 10.08 -9.27
N THR A 115 12.70 10.28 -10.57
CA THR A 115 12.29 11.53 -11.24
C THR A 115 10.76 11.55 -11.34
N GLY A 116 10.07 12.13 -10.34
CA GLY A 116 8.62 12.27 -10.30
C GLY A 116 7.94 11.39 -9.25
N THR A 117 6.62 11.49 -9.20
CA THR A 117 5.74 10.64 -8.38
C THR A 117 5.02 9.62 -9.27
N TRP A 118 4.87 8.39 -8.79
CA TRP A 118 4.04 7.38 -9.45
C TRP A 118 2.54 7.60 -9.21
N LEU A 119 2.20 8.39 -8.19
CA LEU A 119 0.81 8.69 -7.82
C LEU A 119 0.29 9.82 -8.72
N SER A 120 -0.42 9.45 -9.80
CA SER A 120 -1.11 10.40 -10.68
C SER A 120 -2.28 11.08 -9.97
N ASP A 121 -2.72 12.25 -10.47
CA ASP A 121 -3.90 12.94 -9.92
C ASP A 121 -5.17 12.08 -10.03
N GLU A 122 -5.30 11.30 -11.10
CA GLU A 122 -6.41 10.39 -11.32
C GLU A 122 -6.40 9.25 -10.27
N LEU A 123 -5.26 8.60 -10.06
CA LEU A 123 -5.13 7.54 -9.06
C LEU A 123 -5.34 8.09 -7.64
N MET A 124 -4.85 9.29 -7.36
CA MET A 124 -5.10 9.98 -6.08
C MET A 124 -6.59 10.20 -5.84
N GLU A 125 -7.33 10.67 -6.84
CA GLU A 125 -8.78 10.89 -6.71
C GLU A 125 -9.54 9.58 -6.50
N SER A 126 -9.12 8.48 -7.15
CA SER A 126 -9.70 7.15 -6.93
C SER A 126 -9.49 6.67 -5.50
N PHE A 127 -8.31 6.86 -4.91
CA PHE A 127 -8.07 6.53 -3.49
C PHE A 127 -8.88 7.42 -2.54
N ILE A 128 -9.10 8.68 -2.87
CA ILE A 128 -9.95 9.58 -2.09
C ILE A 128 -11.40 9.08 -2.10
N GLN A 129 -11.92 8.66 -3.26
CA GLN A 129 -13.24 8.07 -3.35
C GLN A 129 -13.33 6.74 -2.59
N LEU A 130 -12.33 5.86 -2.70
CA LEU A 130 -12.26 4.62 -1.89
C LEU A 130 -12.28 4.92 -0.39
N HIS A 131 -11.65 6.01 0.04
CA HIS A 131 -11.72 6.46 1.44
C HIS A 131 -13.14 6.94 1.81
N ASP A 132 -13.80 7.70 0.95
CA ASP A 132 -15.17 8.17 1.17
C ASP A 132 -16.17 7.00 1.28
N TYR A 133 -15.87 5.85 0.64
CA TYR A 133 -16.59 4.57 0.82
C TYR A 133 -16.12 3.73 2.03
N GLY A 134 -15.14 4.19 2.80
CA GLY A 134 -14.61 3.48 3.97
C GLY A 134 -13.69 2.31 3.64
N LEU A 135 -13.20 2.20 2.41
CA LEU A 135 -12.35 1.11 1.92
C LEU A 135 -10.85 1.46 2.04
N ALA A 136 -10.50 2.74 1.94
CA ALA A 136 -9.16 3.23 2.20
C ALA A 136 -9.09 3.97 3.53
N LYS A 137 -7.92 3.89 4.19
CA LYS A 137 -7.65 4.52 5.48
C LYS A 137 -6.37 5.32 5.44
N SER A 138 -6.30 6.36 6.25
CA SER A 138 -5.07 7.10 6.55
C SER A 138 -4.72 7.04 8.02
N ILE A 139 -3.43 7.11 8.27
CA ILE A 139 -2.86 7.31 9.59
C ILE A 139 -2.08 8.61 9.54
N GLU A 140 -2.43 9.53 10.42
CA GLU A 140 -1.79 10.82 10.56
C GLU A 140 -0.85 10.85 11.75
N VAL A 141 0.29 11.49 11.58
CA VAL A 141 1.27 11.74 12.63
C VAL A 141 1.40 13.25 12.81
N TRP A 142 1.11 13.71 14.03
CA TRP A 142 1.07 15.10 14.39
C TRP A 142 2.18 15.43 15.39
N GLN A 143 2.75 16.62 15.27
CA GLN A 143 3.63 17.23 16.23
C GLN A 143 3.24 18.71 16.37
N ASP A 144 2.96 19.15 17.58
CA ASP A 144 2.54 20.55 17.84
C ASP A 144 1.38 20.99 16.94
N GLU A 145 0.37 20.11 16.76
CA GLU A 145 -0.80 20.29 15.88
C GLU A 145 -0.49 20.33 14.36
N GLU A 146 0.78 20.20 13.97
CA GLU A 146 1.16 20.12 12.57
C GLU A 146 1.20 18.67 12.07
N LEU A 147 0.70 18.43 10.86
CA LEU A 147 0.80 17.13 10.19
C LEU A 147 2.23 16.92 9.66
N VAL A 148 3.01 16.11 10.39
CA VAL A 148 4.45 15.92 10.13
C VAL A 148 4.78 14.57 9.50
N GLY A 149 3.84 13.65 9.44
CA GLY A 149 3.99 12.36 8.78
C GLY A 149 2.66 11.65 8.64
N GLY A 150 2.67 10.54 7.94
CA GLY A 150 1.50 9.70 7.77
C GLY A 150 1.67 8.73 6.61
N PHE A 151 0.68 7.87 6.45
CA PHE A 151 0.57 6.93 5.35
C PHE A 151 -0.89 6.58 5.10
N TYR A 152 -1.16 5.96 3.96
CA TYR A 152 -2.49 5.47 3.62
C TYR A 152 -2.42 4.09 2.97
N GLY A 153 -3.56 3.43 2.90
CA GLY A 153 -3.71 2.13 2.26
C GLY A 153 -5.16 1.66 2.25
N LEU A 154 -5.37 0.46 1.71
CA LEU A 154 -6.68 -0.19 1.67
C LEU A 154 -6.77 -1.29 2.74
N GLN A 155 -7.97 -1.45 3.31
CA GLN A 155 -8.27 -2.51 4.27
C GLN A 155 -9.16 -3.58 3.63
N ILE A 156 -8.63 -4.81 3.49
CA ILE A 156 -9.37 -5.95 2.97
C ILE A 156 -9.47 -7.00 4.07
N GLY A 157 -10.59 -7.01 4.77
CA GLY A 157 -10.75 -7.87 5.94
C GLY A 157 -9.67 -7.60 6.98
N SER A 158 -8.87 -8.59 7.32
CA SER A 158 -7.73 -8.49 8.24
C SER A 158 -6.37 -8.25 7.53
N VAL A 159 -6.38 -7.86 6.25
CA VAL A 159 -5.16 -7.46 5.51
C VAL A 159 -5.21 -5.96 5.25
N PHE A 160 -4.15 -5.26 5.65
CA PHE A 160 -3.95 -3.85 5.30
C PHE A 160 -2.91 -3.74 4.18
N CYS A 161 -3.30 -3.22 3.02
CA CYS A 161 -2.44 -2.98 1.88
C CYS A 161 -1.90 -1.55 1.96
N GLY A 162 -0.64 -1.38 2.37
CA GLY A 162 0.02 -0.09 2.49
C GLY A 162 0.43 0.46 1.12
N GLU A 163 0.09 1.72 0.81
CA GLU A 163 0.34 2.33 -0.48
C GLU A 163 1.56 3.25 -0.47
N SER A 164 1.52 4.27 0.33
CA SER A 164 2.58 5.26 0.40
C SER A 164 2.63 5.94 1.75
N MET A 165 3.81 6.43 2.11
CA MET A 165 4.04 7.17 3.35
C MET A 165 4.90 8.41 3.11
N PHE A 166 4.73 9.41 3.96
CA PHE A 166 5.57 10.60 3.98
C PHE A 166 6.03 10.94 5.39
N ALA A 167 7.13 11.68 5.49
CA ALA A 167 7.63 12.24 6.74
C ALA A 167 8.29 13.61 6.48
N LYS A 168 7.78 14.66 7.12
CA LYS A 168 8.38 16.01 7.13
C LYS A 168 9.47 16.13 8.21
N VAL A 169 9.35 15.32 9.27
CA VAL A 169 10.35 15.25 10.35
C VAL A 169 10.83 13.81 10.52
N SER A 170 12.06 13.67 11.00
CA SER A 170 12.68 12.35 11.17
C SER A 170 11.84 11.46 12.08
N ASN A 171 11.71 10.18 11.69
CA ASN A 171 10.98 9.13 12.39
C ASN A 171 9.44 9.29 12.44
N ALA A 172 8.84 10.33 11.89
CA ALA A 172 7.39 10.51 11.97
C ALA A 172 6.64 9.34 11.30
N SER A 173 6.94 9.00 10.03
CA SER A 173 6.28 7.88 9.35
C SER A 173 6.52 6.54 10.06
N LYS A 174 7.75 6.32 10.58
CA LYS A 174 8.08 5.11 11.34
C LYS A 174 7.27 5.02 12.64
N ALA A 175 7.12 6.13 13.37
CA ALA A 175 6.31 6.21 14.58
C ALA A 175 4.84 5.90 14.28
N GLY A 176 4.28 6.51 13.23
CA GLY A 176 2.90 6.26 12.81
C GLY A 176 2.67 4.80 12.42
N PHE A 177 3.59 4.21 11.66
CA PHE A 177 3.48 2.81 11.25
C PHE A 177 3.53 1.85 12.46
N ILE A 178 4.47 2.05 13.38
CA ILE A 178 4.56 1.26 14.63
C ILE A 178 3.27 1.40 15.44
N HIS A 179 2.79 2.62 15.65
CA HIS A 179 1.54 2.88 16.37
C HIS A 179 0.35 2.14 15.74
N PHE A 180 0.22 2.22 14.42
CA PHE A 180 -0.85 1.54 13.68
C PHE A 180 -0.78 0.01 13.86
N VAL A 181 0.40 -0.58 13.70
CA VAL A 181 0.58 -2.03 13.85
C VAL A 181 0.25 -2.48 15.27
N GLU A 182 0.78 -1.79 16.30
CA GLU A 182 0.52 -2.12 17.71
C GLU A 182 -0.96 -1.96 18.08
N SER A 183 -1.63 -0.92 17.58
CA SER A 183 -3.04 -0.65 17.85
C SER A 183 -4.00 -1.63 17.16
N ASN A 184 -3.57 -2.26 16.06
CA ASN A 184 -4.39 -3.13 15.23
C ASN A 184 -3.94 -4.60 15.23
N LYS A 185 -2.95 -4.99 16.05
CA LYS A 185 -2.34 -6.33 16.03
C LYS A 185 -3.34 -7.47 16.21
N ASP A 186 -4.41 -7.26 16.99
CA ASP A 186 -5.42 -8.28 17.24
C ASP A 186 -6.47 -8.38 16.13
N SER A 187 -6.50 -7.42 15.20
CA SER A 187 -7.46 -7.33 14.09
C SER A 187 -6.84 -7.55 12.71
N LEU A 188 -5.51 -7.43 12.61
CA LEU A 188 -4.78 -7.62 11.37
C LEU A 188 -4.03 -8.96 11.38
N ASP A 189 -4.26 -9.78 10.36
CA ASP A 189 -3.47 -10.97 10.09
C ASP A 189 -2.15 -10.62 9.37
N LEU A 190 -2.18 -9.56 8.53
CA LEU A 190 -1.06 -9.22 7.65
C LEU A 190 -1.10 -7.74 7.23
N ILE A 191 0.09 -7.16 7.05
CA ILE A 191 0.28 -5.89 6.34
C ILE A 191 1.03 -6.18 5.04
N ASP A 192 0.37 -5.91 3.92
CA ASP A 192 0.97 -5.99 2.60
C ASP A 192 1.81 -4.74 2.34
N CYS A 193 3.10 -4.92 2.23
CA CYS A 193 4.07 -3.87 1.94
C CYS A 193 4.44 -3.84 0.44
N GLN A 194 3.85 -4.73 -0.38
CA GLN A 194 4.01 -4.87 -1.82
C GLN A 194 5.46 -5.14 -2.24
N SER A 195 6.34 -4.16 -2.18
CA SER A 195 7.74 -4.22 -2.62
C SER A 195 8.70 -3.98 -1.46
N HIS A 196 9.91 -4.56 -1.56
CA HIS A 196 10.95 -4.42 -0.57
C HIS A 196 11.38 -2.96 -0.36
N THR A 197 11.52 -2.58 0.91
CA THR A 197 12.21 -1.36 1.32
C THR A 197 13.01 -1.63 2.60
N ASP A 198 14.24 -1.12 2.70
CA ASP A 198 15.08 -1.23 3.90
C ASP A 198 14.38 -0.70 5.14
N HIS A 199 13.54 0.34 4.96
CA HIS A 199 12.76 0.94 6.02
C HIS A 199 11.81 -0.08 6.68
N LEU A 200 10.98 -0.77 5.89
CA LEU A 200 10.01 -1.75 6.37
C LEU A 200 10.69 -3.07 6.78
N GLU A 201 11.77 -3.48 6.12
CA GLU A 201 12.60 -4.61 6.55
C GLU A 201 13.16 -4.38 7.96
N SER A 202 13.61 -3.15 8.27
CA SER A 202 14.09 -2.80 9.60
C SER A 202 13.01 -2.90 10.69
N LEU A 203 11.74 -2.88 10.30
CA LEU A 203 10.58 -3.06 11.16
C LEU A 203 10.08 -4.52 11.22
N GLY A 204 10.74 -5.44 10.50
CA GLY A 204 10.42 -6.87 10.53
C GLY A 204 9.70 -7.39 9.29
N ALA A 205 9.44 -6.55 8.30
CA ALA A 205 8.86 -7.01 7.04
C ALA A 205 9.80 -7.99 6.33
N LYS A 206 9.22 -8.96 5.64
CA LYS A 206 9.94 -10.06 4.98
C LYS A 206 9.25 -10.49 3.70
N MET A 207 10.00 -11.15 2.83
CA MET A 207 9.45 -11.79 1.64
C MET A 207 8.80 -13.12 2.00
N ILE A 208 7.59 -13.35 1.47
CA ILE A 208 6.89 -14.63 1.51
C ILE A 208 6.46 -15.05 0.09
N PRO A 209 6.23 -16.35 -0.17
CA PRO A 209 5.64 -16.77 -1.44
C PRO A 209 4.29 -16.08 -1.69
N LYS A 210 4.05 -15.62 -2.91
CA LYS A 210 2.77 -15.01 -3.31
C LYS A 210 1.57 -15.88 -2.93
N LYS A 211 1.67 -17.19 -3.11
CA LYS A 211 0.61 -18.14 -2.74
C LYS A 211 0.24 -18.08 -1.25
N GLU A 212 1.19 -17.86 -0.36
CA GLU A 212 0.94 -17.72 1.08
C GLU A 212 0.20 -16.40 1.36
N PHE A 213 0.63 -15.32 0.73
CA PHE A 213 -0.05 -14.03 0.79
C PHE A 213 -1.51 -14.12 0.31
N LEU A 214 -1.74 -14.68 -0.90
CA LEU A 214 -3.07 -14.81 -1.48
C LEU A 214 -3.99 -15.68 -0.63
N LYS A 215 -3.47 -16.76 -0.04
CA LYS A 215 -4.24 -17.59 0.90
C LYS A 215 -4.74 -16.78 2.10
N THR A 216 -3.92 -15.89 2.65
CA THR A 216 -4.32 -15.03 3.76
C THR A 216 -5.36 -14.00 3.33
N LEU A 217 -5.16 -13.40 2.16
CA LEU A 217 -6.07 -12.41 1.58
C LEU A 217 -7.46 -13.02 1.29
N HIS A 218 -7.52 -14.19 0.64
CA HIS A 218 -8.78 -14.84 0.26
C HIS A 218 -9.57 -15.37 1.46
N LYS A 219 -8.91 -15.86 2.51
CA LYS A 219 -9.57 -16.26 3.76
C LYS A 219 -10.46 -15.16 4.34
N ASN A 220 -10.17 -13.91 4.05
CA ASN A 220 -10.93 -12.75 4.49
C ASN A 220 -12.09 -12.37 3.57
N ASN A 221 -12.04 -12.78 2.29
CA ASN A 221 -13.13 -12.54 1.35
C ASN A 221 -14.31 -13.52 1.55
N GLU A 222 -14.05 -14.71 2.09
CA GLU A 222 -15.09 -15.72 2.36
C GLU A 222 -15.93 -15.47 3.63
N ARG A 223 -15.52 -14.49 4.46
CA ARG A 223 -16.18 -14.17 5.74
C ARG A 223 -17.24 -13.05 5.65
N ARG A 224 -17.64 -12.65 4.44
CA ARG A 224 -18.67 -11.61 4.20
C ARG A 224 -19.98 -12.17 3.70
#